data_223f0865f794559db12eaa93845c9c6d
#
_entry.id   223f0865f794559db12eaa93845c9c6d
#
_cell.length_a   1.000
_cell.length_b   1.000
_cell.length_c   1.000
_cell.angle_alpha   90.00
_cell.angle_beta   90.00
_cell.angle_gamma   90.00
#
_symmetry.space_group_name_H-M   'P 1'
#
loop_
_entity.id
_entity.type
_entity.pdbx_description
1 polymer ?
#
loop_
_entity_poly.entity_id
_entity_poly.type
_entity_poly.pdbx_seq_one_letter_code
_entity_poly.pdbx_strand_id
1 'polypeptide(L)'
;MPETRRKITVQPGEPPKEAELVEVTSAQENWNQYLLSDGSLIKTKAVLTEVWRLIGEYDAEGNPRYVLRAGGVLVVNAPEELRKPPRQ
;
A
#
# COMPACT_ATOMS: atom_id res chain seq x y z
N MET A 1 -18.16 17.39 2.09
CA MET A 1 -17.83 17.23 0.67
C MET A 1 -18.41 15.94 0.15
N PRO A 2 -18.96 15.94 -1.05
CA PRO A 2 -19.45 14.68 -1.59
C PRO A 2 -18.29 13.73 -1.86
N GLU A 3 -18.50 12.48 -1.54
CA GLU A 3 -17.53 11.45 -1.82
C GLU A 3 -17.53 11.14 -3.32
N THR A 4 -16.37 10.80 -3.85
CA THR A 4 -16.23 10.43 -5.25
C THR A 4 -16.68 9.00 -5.44
N ARG A 5 -17.66 8.78 -6.30
CA ARG A 5 -18.14 7.44 -6.65
C ARG A 5 -17.57 7.02 -8.00
N ARG A 6 -17.12 5.77 -8.08
CA ARG A 6 -16.63 5.17 -9.31
C ARG A 6 -16.92 3.69 -9.32
N LYS A 7 -16.86 3.12 -10.51
CA LYS A 7 -16.81 1.67 -10.66
C LYS A 7 -15.36 1.25 -10.70
N ILE A 8 -14.98 0.32 -9.83
CA ILE A 8 -13.62 -0.18 -9.78
C ILE A 8 -13.61 -1.68 -10.00
N THR A 9 -12.52 -2.18 -10.58
CA THR A 9 -12.31 -3.61 -10.77
C THR A 9 -11.52 -4.13 -9.58
N VAL A 10 -12.14 -5.04 -8.81
CA VAL A 10 -11.51 -5.62 -7.64
C VAL A 10 -10.63 -6.79 -8.03
N GLN A 11 -11.12 -7.65 -8.94
CA GLN A 11 -10.39 -8.80 -9.42
C GLN A 11 -10.47 -8.85 -10.94
N PRO A 12 -9.39 -9.27 -11.62
CA PRO A 12 -9.42 -9.42 -13.07
C PRO A 12 -10.52 -10.39 -13.49
N GLY A 13 -11.26 -10.03 -14.55
CA GLY A 13 -12.33 -10.87 -15.07
C GLY A 13 -13.67 -10.71 -14.41
N GLU A 14 -13.77 -9.98 -13.31
CA GLU A 14 -15.04 -9.68 -12.68
C GLU A 14 -15.59 -8.33 -13.16
N PRO A 15 -16.92 -8.16 -13.14
CA PRO A 15 -17.50 -6.87 -13.47
C PRO A 15 -17.04 -5.81 -12.47
N PRO A 16 -16.90 -4.55 -12.90
CA PRO A 16 -16.59 -3.47 -11.96
C PRO A 16 -17.68 -3.33 -10.90
N LYS A 17 -17.28 -2.91 -9.71
CA LYS A 17 -18.18 -2.68 -8.59
C LYS A 17 -18.23 -1.19 -8.26
N GLU A 18 -19.39 -0.73 -7.85
CA GLU A 18 -19.50 0.64 -7.38
C GLU A 18 -18.77 0.81 -6.06
N ALA A 19 -18.02 1.90 -5.95
CA ALA A 19 -17.26 2.20 -4.76
C ALA A 19 -17.17 3.70 -4.55
N GLU A 20 -16.96 4.10 -3.31
CA GLU A 20 -16.72 5.48 -2.95
C GLU A 20 -15.29 5.64 -2.46
N LEU A 21 -14.63 6.69 -2.95
CA LEU A 21 -13.30 7.03 -2.45
C LEU A 21 -13.44 7.65 -1.07
N VAL A 22 -12.78 7.05 -0.10
CA VAL A 22 -12.82 7.52 1.29
C VAL A 22 -11.48 8.12 1.64
N GLU A 23 -11.51 9.34 2.18
CA GLU A 23 -10.30 10.05 2.55
C GLU A 23 -9.70 9.48 3.83
N VAL A 24 -8.37 9.30 3.83
CA VAL A 24 -7.64 8.95 5.04
C VAL A 24 -7.34 10.24 5.79
N THR A 25 -7.94 10.40 6.96
CA THR A 25 -7.78 11.63 7.74
C THR A 25 -6.66 11.53 8.76
N SER A 26 -6.21 10.33 9.07
CA SER A 26 -5.11 10.11 10.02
C SER A 26 -4.43 8.82 9.67
N ALA A 27 -3.11 8.79 9.73
CA ALA A 27 -2.34 7.60 9.42
C ALA A 27 -1.18 7.49 10.40
N GLN A 28 -0.86 6.25 10.75
CA GLN A 28 0.31 5.95 11.55
C GLN A 28 1.11 4.91 10.77
N GLU A 29 2.26 5.33 10.25
CA GLU A 29 3.08 4.49 9.39
C GLU A 29 4.48 4.42 9.95
N ASN A 30 4.97 3.21 10.14
CA ASN A 30 6.27 2.98 10.76
C ASN A 30 7.21 2.28 9.80
N TRP A 31 8.51 2.58 9.93
CA TRP A 31 9.53 1.90 9.17
C TRP A 31 9.80 0.53 9.80
N ASN A 32 9.88 -0.47 8.94
CA ASN A 32 10.36 -1.79 9.31
C ASN A 32 11.83 -1.87 8.93
N GLN A 33 12.65 -2.46 9.79
CA GLN A 33 14.08 -2.58 9.55
C GLN A 33 14.51 -4.03 9.60
N TYR A 34 15.35 -4.41 8.66
CA TYR A 34 15.86 -5.77 8.56
C TYR A 34 17.36 -5.72 8.34
N LEU A 35 18.10 -6.39 9.21
CA LEU A 35 19.54 -6.56 9.04
C LEU A 35 19.78 -7.91 8.36
N LEU A 36 20.41 -7.89 7.20
CA LEU A 36 20.66 -9.09 6.43
C LEU A 36 22.00 -9.73 6.83
N SER A 37 22.15 -11.01 6.51
CA SER A 37 23.37 -11.73 6.86
C SER A 37 24.59 -11.24 6.08
N ASP A 38 24.39 -10.51 4.98
CA ASP A 38 25.49 -9.93 4.21
C ASP A 38 25.91 -8.54 4.74
N GLY A 39 25.30 -8.09 5.84
CA GLY A 39 25.60 -6.80 6.42
C GLY A 39 24.76 -5.65 5.92
N SER A 40 23.87 -5.90 4.98
CA SER A 40 22.99 -4.85 4.46
C SER A 40 21.85 -4.56 5.43
N LEU A 41 21.43 -3.31 5.49
CA LEU A 41 20.27 -2.88 6.24
C LEU A 41 19.17 -2.48 5.25
N ILE A 42 18.03 -3.12 5.38
CA ILE A 42 16.86 -2.82 4.56
C ILE A 42 15.83 -2.12 5.44
N LYS A 43 15.29 -1.01 4.95
CA LYS A 43 14.16 -0.34 5.59
C LYS A 43 13.00 -0.31 4.61
N THR A 44 11.83 -0.69 5.09
CA THR A 44 10.62 -0.67 4.27
C THR A 44 9.48 -0.01 5.02
N LYS A 45 8.59 0.58 4.26
CA LYS A 45 7.38 1.17 4.80
C LYS A 45 6.27 1.05 3.77
N ALA A 46 5.10 0.58 4.21
CA ALA A 46 3.91 0.57 3.37
C ALA A 46 3.19 1.91 3.52
N VAL A 47 2.77 2.48 2.41
CA VAL A 47 2.05 3.75 2.37
C VAL A 47 0.72 3.51 1.68
N LEU A 48 -0.37 3.77 2.37
CA LEU A 48 -1.71 3.62 1.83
C LEU A 48 -2.03 4.85 0.97
N THR A 49 -2.31 4.63 -0.31
CA THR A 49 -2.55 5.74 -1.24
C THR A 49 -4.02 5.99 -1.52
N GLU A 50 -4.83 4.94 -1.55
CA GLU A 50 -6.27 5.08 -1.78
C GLU A 50 -7.04 4.04 -0.99
N VAL A 51 -8.21 4.44 -0.51
CA VAL A 51 -9.16 3.54 0.16
C VAL A 51 -10.50 3.68 -0.52
N TRP A 52 -11.04 2.57 -1.00
CA TRP A 52 -12.35 2.54 -1.63
C TRP A 52 -13.31 1.68 -0.81
N ARG A 53 -14.47 2.21 -0.49
CA ARG A 53 -15.52 1.44 0.18
C ARG A 53 -16.49 0.92 -0.86
N LEU A 54 -16.67 -0.39 -0.91
CA LEU A 54 -17.60 -1.00 -1.84
C LEU A 54 -19.04 -0.74 -1.37
N ILE A 55 -19.87 -0.28 -2.29
CA ILE A 55 -21.26 0.06 -1.95
C ILE A 55 -22.09 -1.20 -1.92
N GLY A 56 -22.80 -1.40 -0.79
CA GLY A 56 -23.72 -2.53 -0.63
C GLY A 56 -23.07 -3.86 -0.33
N GLU A 57 -21.76 -3.89 -0.05
CA GLU A 57 -21.06 -5.14 0.30
C GLU A 57 -20.54 -5.07 1.71
N TYR A 58 -20.68 -6.18 2.42
CA TYR A 58 -20.31 -6.27 3.82
C TYR A 58 -19.61 -7.60 4.08
N ASP A 59 -18.75 -7.62 5.10
CA ASP A 59 -18.13 -8.87 5.53
C ASP A 59 -19.07 -9.63 6.48
N ALA A 60 -18.60 -10.77 7.00
CA ALA A 60 -19.42 -11.61 7.85
C ALA A 60 -19.81 -10.95 9.17
N GLU A 61 -19.11 -9.92 9.58
CA GLU A 61 -19.38 -9.20 10.82
C GLU A 61 -20.20 -7.93 10.60
N GLY A 62 -20.60 -7.66 9.37
CA GLY A 62 -21.42 -6.51 9.03
C GLY A 62 -20.62 -5.24 8.75
N ASN A 63 -19.31 -5.32 8.66
CA ASN A 63 -18.48 -4.17 8.29
C ASN A 63 -18.49 -3.96 6.78
N PRO A 64 -18.50 -2.70 6.30
CA PRO A 64 -18.35 -2.46 4.88
C PRO A 64 -17.04 -3.05 4.36
N ARG A 65 -17.07 -3.48 3.11
CA ARG A 65 -15.85 -4.01 2.48
C ARG A 65 -15.08 -2.89 1.80
N TYR A 66 -13.77 -2.91 1.96
CA TYR A 66 -12.88 -1.89 1.42
C TYR A 66 -11.88 -2.51 0.46
N VAL A 67 -11.48 -1.72 -0.53
CA VAL A 67 -10.37 -2.05 -1.42
C VAL A 67 -9.29 -1.00 -1.18
N LEU A 68 -8.08 -1.47 -0.90
CA LEU A 68 -6.96 -0.60 -0.57
C LEU A 68 -5.95 -0.61 -1.70
N ARG A 69 -5.41 0.57 -1.98
CA ARG A 69 -4.23 0.69 -2.83
C ARG A 69 -3.08 1.18 -1.97
N ALA A 70 -1.96 0.50 -2.06
CA ALA A 70 -0.80 0.84 -1.25
C ALA A 70 0.46 0.79 -2.10
N GLY A 71 1.37 1.71 -1.81
CA GLY A 71 2.71 1.69 -2.36
C GLY A 71 3.70 1.28 -1.29
N GLY A 72 4.95 1.06 -1.69
CA GLY A 72 6.01 0.75 -0.76
C GLY A 72 7.18 1.68 -0.96
N VAL A 73 7.89 1.95 0.12
CA VAL A 73 9.16 2.67 0.09
C VAL A 73 10.24 1.71 0.57
N LEU A 74 11.33 1.64 -0.19
CA LEU A 74 12.45 0.76 0.12
C LEU A 74 13.73 1.58 0.16
N VAL A 75 14.46 1.45 1.26
CA VAL A 75 15.79 2.04 1.40
C VAL A 75 16.77 0.92 1.69
N VAL A 76 17.87 0.89 0.94
CA VAL A 76 18.90 -0.14 1.10
C VAL A 76 20.23 0.54 1.43
N ASN A 77 20.83 0.11 2.54
CA ASN A 77 22.18 0.53 2.91
C ASN A 77 23.05 -0.71 2.94
N ALA A 78 23.87 -0.88 1.91
CA ALA A 78 24.73 -2.04 1.77
C ALA A 78 26.16 -1.70 2.21
N PRO A 79 26.93 -2.70 2.69
CA PRO A 79 28.35 -2.51 2.92
C PRO A 79 29.07 -2.11 1.63
N GLU A 80 30.19 -1.41 1.79
CA GLU A 80 30.92 -0.86 0.65
C GLU A 80 31.36 -1.93 -0.34
N GLU A 81 31.76 -3.10 0.15
CA GLU A 81 32.22 -4.20 -0.72
C GLU A 81 31.10 -4.78 -1.59
N LEU A 82 29.84 -4.54 -1.25
CA LEU A 82 28.71 -4.98 -2.05
C LEU A 82 28.21 -3.90 -3.01
N ARG A 83 28.70 -2.69 -2.87
CA ARG A 83 28.29 -1.59 -3.74
C ARG A 83 29.04 -1.62 -5.05
N LYS A 84 28.32 -1.29 -6.11
CA LYS A 84 28.96 -1.12 -7.41
C LYS A 84 29.83 0.14 -7.37
N PRO A 85 31.09 0.08 -7.84
CA PRO A 85 31.92 1.27 -7.86
C PRO A 85 31.29 2.38 -8.69
N PRO A 86 31.45 3.64 -8.31
CA PRO A 86 30.94 4.73 -9.12
C PRO A 86 31.59 4.73 -10.51
N ARG A 87 30.78 5.12 -11.49
CA ARG A 87 31.28 5.26 -12.85
C ARG A 87 32.20 6.47 -12.95
N GLN A 88 33.25 6.29 -13.65
CA GLN A 88 34.17 7.37 -13.93
C GLN A 88 33.99 7.86 -15.35
#